data_b9fea9962497c7bdd820602212fa3f10
#
_entry.id   b9fea9962497c7bdd820602212fa3f10
#
_cell.length_a   1.000
_cell.length_b   1.000
_cell.length_c   1.000
_cell.angle_alpha   90.00
_cell.angle_beta   90.00
_cell.angle_gamma   90.00
#
_symmetry.space_group_name_H-M   'P 1'
#
loop_
_entity.id
_entity.type
_entity.pdbx_description
1 polymer ?
#
loop_
_entity_poly.entity_id
_entity_poly.type
_entity_poly.pdbx_seq_one_letter_code
_entity_poly.pdbx_strand_id
1 'polypeptide(L)'
;MCLSAILDYALNVKEIAKFGIKINKYINSGVLLMDLKTMREKSIEKILRDFIGTHHLKTVDQTAINAICNNNIQIMPYKYVVPPLPSYEDFVQYNSEQEPMYKVNESELYNAYHNPTLIHYFGATKPWNKNCKKAYKPYWFHYAKMSGFYNEILNHFRYDINEAENILQQIPPDGGLLKHYNKKN
;
A
#
# COMPACT_ATOMS: atom_id res chain seq x y z
N MET A 1 7.15 21.44 1.66
CA MET A 1 6.55 20.09 1.77
C MET A 1 7.50 19.12 1.10
N CYS A 2 7.89 18.01 1.73
CA CYS A 2 8.83 17.06 1.14
C CYS A 2 8.17 15.85 0.49
N LEU A 3 7.05 15.41 1.06
CA LEU A 3 6.43 14.12 0.74
C LEU A 3 4.93 14.16 0.88
N SER A 4 4.24 13.34 0.07
CA SER A 4 2.85 12.97 0.29
C SER A 4 2.70 11.46 0.22
N ALA A 5 1.97 10.88 1.16
CA ALA A 5 1.75 9.44 1.27
C ALA A 5 0.49 9.14 2.07
N ILE A 6 0.14 7.87 2.22
CA ILE A 6 -0.90 7.44 3.15
C ILE A 6 -0.31 6.99 4.48
N LEU A 7 -1.16 6.96 5.51
CA LEU A 7 -0.78 6.44 6.82
C LEU A 7 -0.50 4.93 6.76
N ASP A 8 0.45 4.48 7.56
CA ASP A 8 0.70 3.06 7.80
C ASP A 8 0.38 2.70 9.25
N TYR A 9 -0.32 1.61 9.41
CA TYR A 9 -0.82 1.16 10.70
C TYR A 9 -0.17 -0.14 11.19
N ALA A 10 0.62 -0.79 10.35
CA ALA A 10 1.35 -2.01 10.73
C ALA A 10 2.56 -1.70 11.63
N LEU A 11 2.33 -1.06 12.77
CA LEU A 11 3.36 -0.32 13.48
C LEU A 11 3.98 -1.02 14.67
N ASN A 12 5.27 -0.84 14.78
CA ASN A 12 5.93 -0.97 16.07
C ASN A 12 5.86 0.38 16.81
N VAL A 13 4.81 0.55 17.62
CA VAL A 13 4.57 1.78 18.41
C VAL A 13 5.80 2.20 19.25
N LYS A 14 6.56 1.23 19.78
CA LYS A 14 7.77 1.50 20.56
C LYS A 14 8.89 2.11 19.73
N GLU A 15 9.05 1.65 18.47
CA GLU A 15 10.06 2.19 17.55
C GLU A 15 9.70 3.61 17.12
N ILE A 16 8.43 3.84 16.84
CA ILE A 16 7.91 5.17 16.47
C ILE A 16 8.14 6.18 17.57
N ALA A 17 7.77 5.82 18.81
CA ALA A 17 7.97 6.68 19.99
C ALA A 17 9.45 7.00 20.24
N LYS A 18 10.35 6.05 20.00
CA LYS A 18 11.80 6.23 20.15
C LYS A 18 12.35 7.38 19.30
N PHE A 19 11.78 7.59 18.12
CA PHE A 19 12.19 8.65 17.19
C PHE A 19 11.32 9.91 17.27
N GLY A 20 10.44 10.02 18.28
CA GLY A 20 9.56 11.19 18.44
C GLY A 20 8.53 11.36 17.32
N ILE A 21 8.27 10.31 16.55
CA ILE A 21 7.32 10.35 15.45
C ILE A 21 5.91 10.32 16.03
N LYS A 22 5.06 11.23 15.55
CA LYS A 22 3.63 11.21 15.90
C LYS A 22 2.97 10.05 15.17
N ILE A 23 2.35 9.15 15.93
CA ILE A 23 1.75 7.93 15.39
C ILE A 23 0.68 8.22 14.32
N ASN A 24 -0.11 9.27 14.51
CA ASN A 24 -1.12 9.73 13.55
C ASN A 24 -0.55 10.40 12.29
N LYS A 25 0.76 10.43 12.13
CA LYS A 25 1.46 10.96 10.95
C LYS A 25 2.43 9.95 10.36
N TYR A 26 2.47 8.73 10.86
CA TYR A 26 3.35 7.70 10.33
C TYR A 26 2.80 7.19 9.00
N ILE A 27 3.59 7.26 7.95
CA ILE A 27 3.19 6.90 6.61
C ILE A 27 3.81 5.58 6.15
N ASN A 28 3.12 4.90 5.23
CA ASN A 28 3.68 3.82 4.44
C ASN A 28 4.60 4.39 3.35
N SER A 29 5.80 3.83 3.18
CA SER A 29 6.79 4.29 2.20
C SER A 29 6.64 3.66 0.81
N GLY A 30 5.69 2.75 0.63
CA GLY A 30 5.56 2.00 -0.63
C GLY A 30 5.05 2.84 -1.81
N VAL A 31 4.34 3.95 -1.53
CA VAL A 31 3.92 4.92 -2.54
C VAL A 31 4.12 6.32 -2.00
N LEU A 32 4.99 7.08 -2.64
CA LEU A 32 5.39 8.41 -2.21
C LEU A 32 5.32 9.39 -3.38
N LEU A 33 4.70 10.54 -3.16
CA LEU A 33 4.86 11.70 -4.03
C LEU A 33 5.93 12.61 -3.40
N MET A 34 7.07 12.75 -4.06
CA MET A 34 8.25 13.43 -3.53
C MET A 34 8.51 14.79 -4.21
N ASP A 35 8.69 15.83 -3.41
CA ASP A 35 9.24 17.11 -3.87
C ASP A 35 10.76 17.01 -3.99
N LEU A 36 11.23 16.51 -5.13
CA LEU A 36 12.65 16.25 -5.37
C LEU A 36 13.51 17.52 -5.35
N LYS A 37 12.92 18.69 -5.67
CA LYS A 37 13.62 19.98 -5.58
C LYS A 37 13.95 20.30 -4.12
N THR A 38 12.93 20.33 -3.26
CA THR A 38 13.12 20.59 -1.83
C THR A 38 14.03 19.54 -1.19
N MET A 39 13.93 18.26 -1.59
CA MET A 39 14.79 17.21 -1.06
C MET A 39 16.26 17.43 -1.40
N ARG A 40 16.58 17.88 -2.62
CA ARG A 40 17.96 18.24 -3.01
C ARG A 40 18.45 19.46 -2.26
N GLU A 41 17.67 20.55 -2.24
CA GLU A 41 18.04 21.79 -1.57
C GLU A 41 18.35 21.60 -0.08
N LYS A 42 17.64 20.67 0.57
CA LYS A 42 17.82 20.35 1.99
C LYS A 42 18.73 19.14 2.25
N SER A 43 19.35 18.58 1.22
CA SER A 43 20.22 17.40 1.33
C SER A 43 19.56 16.21 2.08
N ILE A 44 18.25 16.02 1.87
CA ILE A 44 17.48 15.01 2.60
C ILE A 44 18.02 13.59 2.36
N GLU A 45 18.51 13.29 1.16
CA GLU A 45 19.11 12.00 0.82
C GLU A 45 20.31 11.70 1.74
N LYS A 46 21.21 12.66 1.93
CA LYS A 46 22.36 12.51 2.83
C LYS A 46 21.91 12.27 4.28
N ILE A 47 20.94 13.05 4.76
CA ILE A 47 20.41 12.92 6.12
C ILE A 47 19.77 11.54 6.33
N LEU A 48 18.98 11.05 5.36
CA LEU A 48 18.38 9.71 5.41
C LEU A 48 19.44 8.61 5.45
N ARG A 49 20.47 8.70 4.62
CA ARG A 49 21.57 7.73 4.57
C ARG A 49 22.34 7.69 5.89
N ASP A 50 22.70 8.85 6.43
CA ASP A 50 23.38 8.95 7.71
C ASP A 50 22.52 8.39 8.86
N PHE A 51 21.22 8.66 8.84
CA PHE A 51 20.28 8.12 9.83
C PHE A 51 20.18 6.61 9.76
N ILE A 52 20.02 6.03 8.56
CA ILE A 52 19.96 4.58 8.36
C ILE A 52 21.28 3.91 8.78
N GLY A 53 22.42 4.54 8.49
CA GLY A 53 23.74 4.01 8.85
C GLY A 53 24.04 4.00 10.35
N THR A 54 23.32 4.81 11.13
CA THR A 54 23.55 4.96 12.58
C THR A 54 22.46 4.32 13.45
N HIS A 55 21.37 3.84 12.85
CA HIS A 55 20.23 3.28 13.57
C HIS A 55 19.86 1.89 13.05
N HIS A 56 19.56 0.98 13.98
CA HIS A 56 19.00 -0.32 13.64
C HIS A 56 17.48 -0.21 13.54
N LEU A 57 16.95 -0.26 12.30
CA LEU A 57 15.53 -0.02 11.98
C LEU A 57 14.87 -1.31 11.50
N LYS A 58 13.65 -1.58 11.94
CA LYS A 58 12.86 -2.74 11.47
C LYS A 58 12.33 -2.54 10.04
N THR A 59 11.83 -1.35 9.76
CA THR A 59 11.40 -0.93 8.42
C THR A 59 12.30 0.20 7.96
N VAL A 60 13.42 -0.17 7.37
CA VAL A 60 14.61 0.67 7.14
C VAL A 60 14.27 2.04 6.53
N ASP A 61 13.78 2.05 5.30
CA ASP A 61 13.43 3.26 4.57
C ASP A 61 12.20 3.96 5.17
N GLN A 62 11.19 3.20 5.53
CA GLN A 62 9.94 3.74 6.04
C GLN A 62 10.14 4.47 7.37
N THR A 63 10.82 3.85 8.34
CA THR A 63 11.09 4.51 9.63
C THR A 63 11.98 5.73 9.46
N ALA A 64 13.02 5.65 8.60
CA ALA A 64 13.91 6.79 8.36
C ALA A 64 13.16 7.98 7.74
N ILE A 65 12.34 7.75 6.71
CA ILE A 65 11.52 8.78 6.07
C ILE A 65 10.58 9.43 7.10
N ASN A 66 9.90 8.61 7.89
CA ASN A 66 8.99 9.11 8.91
C ASN A 66 9.70 9.93 9.99
N ALA A 67 10.90 9.53 10.41
CA ALA A 67 11.68 10.25 11.40
C ALA A 67 12.18 11.61 10.87
N ILE A 68 12.75 11.61 9.67
CA ILE A 68 13.39 12.81 9.10
C ILE A 68 12.38 13.78 8.49
N CYS A 69 11.33 13.27 7.84
CA CYS A 69 10.37 14.11 7.13
C CYS A 69 9.10 14.44 7.92
N ASN A 70 8.92 13.93 9.13
CA ASN A 70 7.70 13.94 9.95
C ASN A 70 6.87 15.24 9.87
N ASN A 71 7.49 16.41 9.99
CA ASN A 71 6.79 17.69 9.96
C ASN A 71 6.52 18.22 8.53
N ASN A 72 6.99 17.52 7.51
CA ASN A 72 6.90 17.89 6.10
C ASN A 72 6.16 16.86 5.26
N ILE A 73 5.37 16.00 5.89
CA ILE A 73 4.56 14.98 5.25
C ILE A 73 3.13 15.50 5.11
N GLN A 74 2.55 15.36 3.92
CA GLN A 74 1.13 15.54 3.66
C GLN A 74 0.49 14.17 3.44
N ILE A 75 -0.63 13.93 4.09
CA ILE A 75 -1.40 12.70 3.90
C ILE A 75 -2.24 12.83 2.63
N MET A 76 -2.16 11.84 1.76
CA MET A 76 -2.96 11.74 0.55
C MET A 76 -4.30 11.06 0.83
N PRO A 77 -5.35 11.35 0.01
CA PRO A 77 -6.58 10.58 0.05
C PRO A 77 -6.35 9.08 -0.17
N TYR A 78 -7.10 8.24 0.52
CA TYR A 78 -6.94 6.77 0.51
C TYR A 78 -6.98 6.14 -0.86
N LYS A 79 -7.77 6.68 -1.80
CA LYS A 79 -7.86 6.15 -3.17
C LYS A 79 -6.53 6.04 -3.93
N TYR A 80 -5.51 6.79 -3.50
CA TYR A 80 -4.18 6.75 -4.12
C TYR A 80 -3.28 5.64 -3.58
N VAL A 81 -3.64 5.01 -2.45
CA VAL A 81 -2.90 3.85 -1.94
C VAL A 81 -3.86 2.95 -1.15
N VAL A 82 -4.63 2.14 -1.86
CA VAL A 82 -5.60 1.24 -1.23
C VAL A 82 -4.93 -0.08 -0.84
N PRO A 83 -5.03 -0.49 0.43
CA PRO A 83 -4.57 -1.80 0.86
C PRO A 83 -5.44 -2.90 0.25
N PRO A 84 -4.83 -3.99 -0.25
CA PRO A 84 -5.55 -5.06 -0.93
C PRO A 84 -6.14 -6.06 0.09
N LEU A 85 -7.07 -5.61 0.92
CA LEU A 85 -7.77 -6.46 1.89
C LEU A 85 -8.79 -7.36 1.21
N PRO A 86 -9.18 -8.49 1.82
CA PRO A 86 -10.05 -9.47 1.18
C PRO A 86 -11.45 -8.95 0.85
N SER A 87 -12.02 -8.09 1.71
CA SER A 87 -13.36 -7.51 1.51
C SER A 87 -13.42 -6.03 1.89
N TYR A 88 -14.55 -5.38 1.59
CA TYR A 88 -14.82 -4.03 2.05
C TYR A 88 -15.01 -3.97 3.57
N GLU A 89 -15.63 -4.99 4.14
CA GLU A 89 -15.81 -5.13 5.58
C GLU A 89 -14.45 -5.21 6.29
N ASP A 90 -13.52 -6.02 5.77
CA ASP A 90 -12.13 -6.08 6.29
C ASP A 90 -11.44 -4.71 6.17
N PHE A 91 -11.73 -3.97 5.10
CA PHE A 91 -11.17 -2.63 4.88
C PHE A 91 -11.73 -1.61 5.88
N VAL A 92 -13.03 -1.64 6.14
CA VAL A 92 -13.68 -0.80 7.16
C VAL A 92 -13.17 -1.17 8.55
N GLN A 93 -13.12 -2.46 8.89
CA GLN A 93 -12.59 -2.93 10.16
C GLN A 93 -11.14 -2.50 10.35
N TYR A 94 -10.29 -2.72 9.36
CA TYR A 94 -8.89 -2.28 9.39
C TYR A 94 -8.74 -0.79 9.67
N ASN A 95 -9.61 0.06 9.09
CA ASN A 95 -9.59 1.48 9.35
C ASN A 95 -10.16 1.84 10.74
N SER A 96 -11.21 1.14 11.20
CA SER A 96 -11.81 1.38 12.52
C SER A 96 -10.88 1.04 13.68
N GLU A 97 -10.09 -0.02 13.53
CA GLU A 97 -9.08 -0.43 14.52
C GLU A 97 -7.97 0.62 14.67
N GLN A 98 -7.83 1.51 13.70
CA GLN A 98 -6.86 2.60 13.69
C GLN A 98 -7.41 3.91 14.29
N GLU A 99 -8.70 3.98 14.64
CA GLU A 99 -9.22 5.06 15.47
C GLU A 99 -8.68 4.93 16.92
N PRO A 100 -8.26 5.99 17.54
CA PRO A 100 -8.63 7.41 17.33
C PRO A 100 -7.64 8.21 16.48
N MET A 101 -6.68 7.57 15.79
CA MET A 101 -5.55 8.27 15.20
C MET A 101 -5.88 9.00 13.90
N TYR A 102 -6.84 8.48 13.13
CA TYR A 102 -7.20 9.08 11.85
C TYR A 102 -8.65 8.74 11.47
N LYS A 103 -9.50 9.77 11.39
CA LYS A 103 -10.90 9.60 10.95
C LYS A 103 -10.99 9.83 9.45
N VAL A 104 -11.26 8.78 8.71
CA VAL A 104 -11.71 8.86 7.32
C VAL A 104 -13.22 8.71 7.31
N ASN A 105 -13.92 9.56 6.57
CA ASN A 105 -15.36 9.42 6.48
C ASN A 105 -15.73 8.18 5.64
N GLU A 106 -16.89 7.60 5.92
CA GLU A 106 -17.34 6.35 5.31
C GLU A 106 -17.44 6.45 3.78
N SER A 107 -17.86 7.61 3.25
CA SER A 107 -17.95 7.81 1.81
C SER A 107 -16.57 7.83 1.13
N GLU A 108 -15.56 8.36 1.79
CA GLU A 108 -14.18 8.33 1.30
C GLU A 108 -13.62 6.89 1.31
N LEU A 109 -13.88 6.13 2.38
CA LEU A 109 -13.49 4.71 2.46
C LEU A 109 -14.18 3.89 1.37
N TYR A 110 -15.48 4.06 1.20
CA TYR A 110 -16.25 3.38 0.17
C TYR A 110 -15.69 3.67 -1.23
N ASN A 111 -15.48 4.95 -1.54
CA ASN A 111 -14.93 5.36 -2.83
C ASN A 111 -13.49 4.86 -3.04
N ALA A 112 -12.66 4.89 -2.01
CA ALA A 112 -11.30 4.38 -2.10
C ALA A 112 -11.29 2.89 -2.43
N TYR A 113 -12.09 2.09 -1.74
CA TYR A 113 -12.14 0.65 -1.95
C TYR A 113 -12.76 0.25 -3.30
N HIS A 114 -13.85 0.89 -3.72
CA HIS A 114 -14.54 0.54 -4.97
C HIS A 114 -13.95 1.19 -6.22
N ASN A 115 -13.24 2.32 -6.06
CA ASN A 115 -12.65 3.09 -7.16
C ASN A 115 -11.21 3.50 -6.84
N PRO A 116 -10.30 2.55 -6.51
CA PRO A 116 -8.92 2.88 -6.22
C PRO A 116 -8.22 3.45 -7.45
N THR A 117 -7.43 4.48 -7.25
CA THR A 117 -6.54 5.00 -8.29
C THR A 117 -5.24 4.20 -8.33
N LEU A 118 -4.79 3.71 -7.18
CA LEU A 118 -3.61 2.86 -7.06
C LEU A 118 -3.81 1.81 -5.97
N ILE A 119 -3.52 0.56 -6.32
CA ILE A 119 -3.54 -0.57 -5.39
C ILE A 119 -2.11 -0.89 -4.97
N HIS A 120 -1.84 -0.82 -3.68
CA HIS A 120 -0.51 -1.12 -3.13
C HIS A 120 -0.51 -2.47 -2.40
N TYR A 121 0.08 -3.49 -3.01
CA TYR A 121 0.18 -4.84 -2.42
C TYR A 121 1.27 -4.92 -1.35
N PHE A 122 1.03 -4.31 -0.20
CA PHE A 122 1.96 -4.37 0.93
C PHE A 122 1.83 -5.67 1.75
N GLY A 123 2.77 -5.86 2.67
CA GLY A 123 2.83 -7.04 3.54
C GLY A 123 3.45 -8.26 2.87
N ALA A 124 3.58 -9.36 3.63
CA ALA A 124 4.32 -10.56 3.23
C ALA A 124 3.64 -11.34 2.10
N THR A 125 2.30 -11.45 2.12
CA THR A 125 1.55 -12.18 1.09
C THR A 125 1.32 -11.30 -0.12
N LYS A 126 1.90 -11.69 -1.26
CA LYS A 126 1.84 -10.95 -2.52
C LYS A 126 0.83 -11.57 -3.49
N PRO A 127 0.30 -10.82 -4.48
CA PRO A 127 -0.73 -11.32 -5.40
C PRO A 127 -0.27 -12.52 -6.23
N TRP A 128 1.01 -12.67 -6.48
CA TRP A 128 1.58 -13.83 -7.17
C TRP A 128 1.73 -15.09 -6.30
N ASN A 129 1.52 -15.01 -4.99
CA ASN A 129 1.47 -16.20 -4.15
C ASN A 129 0.17 -16.98 -4.39
N LYS A 130 0.25 -18.31 -4.53
CA LYS A 130 -0.92 -19.17 -4.79
C LYS A 130 -2.00 -19.04 -3.70
N ASN A 131 -1.58 -18.97 -2.45
CA ASN A 131 -2.46 -18.82 -1.28
C ASN A 131 -2.94 -17.39 -1.00
N CYS A 132 -2.66 -16.45 -1.90
CA CYS A 132 -3.11 -15.07 -1.73
C CYS A 132 -4.62 -14.96 -1.93
N LYS A 133 -5.33 -14.50 -0.89
CA LYS A 133 -6.78 -14.25 -0.88
C LYS A 133 -7.13 -12.76 -1.01
N LYS A 134 -6.18 -11.92 -1.42
CA LYS A 134 -6.39 -10.48 -1.55
C LYS A 134 -7.34 -10.16 -2.71
N ALA A 135 -8.30 -9.29 -2.46
CA ALA A 135 -9.37 -8.94 -3.40
C ALA A 135 -8.87 -8.51 -4.79
N TYR A 136 -7.75 -7.79 -4.84
CA TYR A 136 -7.21 -7.27 -6.09
C TYR A 136 -6.21 -8.20 -6.79
N LYS A 137 -6.11 -9.48 -6.39
CA LYS A 137 -5.23 -10.45 -7.05
C LYS A 137 -5.48 -10.55 -8.57
N PRO A 138 -6.76 -10.60 -9.05
CA PRO A 138 -7.04 -10.66 -10.48
C PRO A 138 -6.49 -9.48 -11.28
N TYR A 139 -6.50 -8.29 -10.70
CA TYR A 139 -5.96 -7.09 -11.37
C TYR A 139 -4.44 -7.16 -11.54
N TRP A 140 -3.72 -7.74 -10.57
CA TRP A 140 -2.28 -7.98 -10.74
C TRP A 140 -2.01 -8.90 -11.94
N PHE A 141 -2.77 -9.99 -12.09
CA PHE A 141 -2.65 -10.89 -13.24
C PHE A 141 -3.01 -10.20 -14.56
N HIS A 142 -3.99 -9.30 -14.55
CA HIS A 142 -4.35 -8.50 -15.72
C HIS A 142 -3.16 -7.65 -16.20
N TYR A 143 -2.53 -6.90 -15.31
CA TYR A 143 -1.37 -6.09 -15.66
C TYR A 143 -0.13 -6.94 -15.99
N ALA A 144 0.04 -8.07 -15.33
CA ALA A 144 1.09 -9.03 -15.69
C ALA A 144 0.93 -9.52 -17.13
N LYS A 145 -0.31 -9.84 -17.55
CA LYS A 145 -0.63 -10.25 -18.92
C LYS A 145 -0.31 -9.15 -19.95
N MET A 146 -0.49 -7.88 -19.58
CA MET A 146 -0.18 -6.73 -20.43
C MET A 146 1.31 -6.39 -20.50
N SER A 147 2.14 -6.89 -19.59
CA SER A 147 3.56 -6.48 -19.45
C SER A 147 4.49 -7.04 -20.52
N GLY A 148 4.08 -8.02 -21.34
CA GLY A 148 4.94 -8.75 -22.26
C GLY A 148 5.79 -9.85 -21.61
N PHE A 149 5.84 -9.95 -20.27
CA PHE A 149 6.59 -10.95 -19.49
C PHE A 149 5.68 -12.02 -18.87
N TYR A 150 4.48 -12.18 -19.40
CA TYR A 150 3.46 -13.02 -18.74
C TYR A 150 3.89 -14.47 -18.57
N ASN A 151 4.46 -15.09 -19.61
CA ASN A 151 4.90 -16.48 -19.55
C ASN A 151 6.04 -16.69 -18.54
N GLU A 152 7.00 -15.77 -18.50
CA GLU A 152 8.09 -15.79 -17.53
C GLU A 152 7.56 -15.64 -16.11
N ILE A 153 6.60 -14.76 -15.90
CA ILE A 153 5.91 -14.55 -14.61
C ILE A 153 5.19 -15.83 -14.18
N LEU A 154 4.40 -16.44 -15.06
CA LEU A 154 3.69 -17.69 -14.75
C LEU A 154 4.66 -18.80 -14.37
N ASN A 155 5.71 -19.00 -15.15
CA ASN A 155 6.74 -20.00 -14.90
C ASN A 155 7.47 -19.75 -13.56
N HIS A 156 7.86 -18.49 -13.31
CA HIS A 156 8.56 -18.12 -12.07
C HIS A 156 7.73 -18.41 -10.82
N PHE A 157 6.45 -18.07 -10.86
CA PHE A 157 5.53 -18.27 -9.73
C PHE A 157 4.77 -19.61 -9.78
N ARG A 158 5.10 -20.49 -10.74
CA ARG A 158 4.55 -21.84 -10.93
C ARG A 158 3.03 -21.86 -11.12
N TYR A 159 2.50 -20.92 -11.88
CA TYR A 159 1.12 -20.95 -12.37
C TYR A 159 1.07 -21.64 -13.72
N ASP A 160 0.08 -22.50 -13.94
CA ASP A 160 -0.31 -22.86 -15.30
C ASP A 160 -1.23 -21.80 -15.91
N ILE A 161 -1.38 -21.86 -17.24
CA ILE A 161 -2.15 -20.85 -17.96
C ILE A 161 -3.64 -20.89 -17.58
N ASN A 162 -4.21 -22.06 -17.31
CA ASN A 162 -5.62 -22.20 -16.94
C ASN A 162 -5.88 -21.63 -15.54
N GLU A 163 -4.98 -21.88 -14.59
CA GLU A 163 -5.06 -21.26 -13.25
C GLU A 163 -5.08 -19.72 -13.37
N ALA A 164 -4.20 -19.16 -14.19
CA ALA A 164 -4.10 -17.72 -14.39
C ALA A 164 -5.34 -17.14 -15.09
N GLU A 165 -5.86 -17.81 -16.12
CA GLU A 165 -7.08 -17.38 -16.82
C GLU A 165 -8.31 -17.46 -15.89
N ASN A 166 -8.42 -18.49 -15.03
CA ASN A 166 -9.47 -18.58 -14.03
C ASN A 166 -9.43 -17.43 -13.01
N ILE A 167 -8.22 -16.97 -12.65
CA ILE A 167 -8.07 -15.79 -11.80
C ILE A 167 -8.56 -14.53 -12.56
N LEU A 168 -8.18 -14.37 -13.81
CA LEU A 168 -8.57 -13.22 -14.64
C LEU A 168 -10.08 -13.12 -14.86
N GLN A 169 -10.78 -14.24 -14.97
CA GLN A 169 -12.25 -14.29 -15.11
C GLN A 169 -12.98 -13.72 -13.88
N GLN A 170 -12.32 -13.53 -12.76
CA GLN A 170 -12.90 -12.90 -11.57
C GLN A 170 -12.98 -11.36 -11.69
N ILE A 171 -12.37 -10.77 -12.71
CA ILE A 171 -12.53 -9.34 -13.00
C ILE A 171 -13.91 -9.14 -13.60
N PRO A 172 -14.75 -8.23 -13.05
CA PRO A 172 -16.06 -7.94 -13.62
C PRO A 172 -15.96 -7.44 -15.06
N PRO A 173 -16.91 -7.81 -15.94
CA PRO A 173 -16.89 -7.43 -17.37
C PRO A 173 -16.90 -5.92 -17.63
N ASP A 174 -17.45 -5.14 -16.70
CA ASP A 174 -17.50 -3.67 -16.77
C ASP A 174 -16.20 -3.01 -16.28
N GLY A 175 -15.15 -3.81 -15.99
CA GLY A 175 -13.90 -3.33 -15.43
C GLY A 175 -14.05 -2.72 -14.05
N GLY A 176 -15.27 -2.71 -13.51
CA GLY A 176 -15.59 -2.16 -12.20
C GLY A 176 -14.86 -2.90 -11.10
N LEU A 177 -13.98 -2.18 -10.40
CA LEU A 177 -13.28 -2.69 -9.25
C LEU A 177 -14.31 -3.12 -8.21
N LEU A 178 -14.57 -4.43 -8.14
CA LEU A 178 -15.19 -5.09 -6.98
C LEU A 178 -16.67 -4.83 -6.68
N LYS A 179 -17.49 -4.41 -7.63
CA LYS A 179 -18.95 -4.40 -7.41
C LYS A 179 -19.55 -5.77 -7.03
N HIS A 180 -18.76 -6.86 -7.15
CA HIS A 180 -19.25 -8.23 -6.99
C HIS A 180 -18.46 -9.12 -6.01
N TYR A 181 -17.41 -8.65 -5.37
CA TYR A 181 -16.71 -9.47 -4.37
C TYR A 181 -17.53 -9.72 -3.09
N ASN A 182 -18.60 -8.94 -2.89
CA ASN A 182 -19.54 -9.06 -1.75
C ASN A 182 -20.71 -10.02 -2.01
N LYS A 183 -20.67 -10.85 -3.04
CA LYS A 183 -21.67 -11.91 -3.21
C LYS A 183 -21.07 -13.28 -2.93
N LYS A 184 -21.15 -13.66 -1.65
CA LYS A 184 -21.09 -15.02 -1.09
C LYS A 184 -19.71 -15.73 -1.10
N ASN A 185 -19.18 -15.93 0.09
CA ASN A 185 -19.26 -17.29 0.69
C ASN A 185 -19.22 -17.15 2.21
#